data_9be979f4e9f3489d036957d1b085aed7
#
_entry.id   9be979f4e9f3489d036957d1b085aed7
#
_cell.length_a   1.000
_cell.length_b   1.000
_cell.length_c   1.000
_cell.angle_alpha   90.00
_cell.angle_beta   90.00
_cell.angle_gamma   90.00
#
_symmetry.space_group_name_H-M   'P 1'
#
loop_
_entity.id
_entity.type
_entity.pdbx_description
1 polymer ?
#
loop_
_entity_poly.entity_id
_entity_poly.type
_entity_poly.pdbx_seq_one_letter_code
_entity_poly.pdbx_strand_id
1 'polypeptide(L)'
;MATPKAALVLMELQNDFLALEGKAYPLLKTVLEENNVVSNLNALIRGARELGMPIIHTPIEFSEDYREMGADPYGILKIVKTLGAFQRGTWGAQIADSIDRHPSDIMIENKSGIDAFCGTRLDQVLRAKGITTIVLAGQLTHLCIESTMRSAYDKGYRVLSVTDATATIGMEQYRMSVEHNWPMFSLPVTHKAFFGQAARG
;
A
#
# COMPACT_ATOMS: atom_id res chain seq x y z
N MET A 1 -1.93 -21.66 21.44
CA MET A 1 -2.47 -20.97 20.25
C MET A 1 -1.33 -20.83 19.26
N ALA A 2 -1.56 -21.04 17.96
CA ALA A 2 -0.51 -20.82 16.95
C ALA A 2 -0.11 -19.35 16.92
N THR A 3 1.20 -19.06 16.78
CA THR A 3 1.71 -17.70 16.64
C THR A 3 1.02 -17.03 15.43
N PRO A 4 0.49 -15.81 15.56
CA PRO A 4 -0.16 -15.12 14.44
C PRO A 4 0.81 -14.99 13.27
N LYS A 5 0.46 -15.55 12.12
CA LYS A 5 1.26 -15.39 10.90
C LYS A 5 0.94 -14.04 10.29
N ALA A 6 1.96 -13.20 10.12
CA ALA A 6 1.83 -11.86 9.55
C ALA A 6 2.44 -11.79 8.14
N ALA A 7 1.88 -10.91 7.29
CA ALA A 7 2.44 -10.53 6.00
C ALA A 7 2.51 -9.01 5.89
N LEU A 8 3.55 -8.49 5.24
CA LEU A 8 3.67 -7.09 4.85
C LEU A 8 2.99 -6.90 3.48
N VAL A 9 1.95 -6.08 3.43
CA VAL A 9 1.22 -5.73 2.21
C VAL A 9 1.53 -4.28 1.84
N LEU A 10 2.19 -4.12 0.71
CA LEU A 10 2.71 -2.85 0.20
C LEU A 10 1.86 -2.37 -0.96
N MET A 11 1.23 -1.22 -0.79
CA MET A 11 0.30 -0.68 -1.77
C MET A 11 0.97 0.37 -2.65
N GLU A 12 0.93 0.13 -3.97
CA GLU A 12 1.15 1.13 -5.01
C GLU A 12 2.51 1.85 -4.92
N LEU A 13 3.59 1.11 -4.65
CA LEU A 13 4.95 1.65 -4.57
C LEU A 13 5.57 1.84 -5.97
N GLN A 14 4.83 2.50 -6.86
CA GLN A 14 5.13 2.63 -8.28
C GLN A 14 5.83 3.95 -8.60
N ASN A 15 6.53 3.99 -9.74
CA ASN A 15 7.26 5.18 -10.20
C ASN A 15 6.34 6.40 -10.33
N ASP A 16 5.12 6.24 -10.82
CA ASP A 16 4.18 7.36 -10.94
C ASP A 16 3.87 8.05 -9.60
N PHE A 17 4.01 7.35 -8.46
CA PHE A 17 3.85 7.94 -7.14
C PHE A 17 5.17 8.38 -6.48
N LEU A 18 6.26 7.64 -6.68
CA LEU A 18 7.46 7.75 -5.84
C LEU A 18 8.67 8.37 -6.54
N ALA A 19 8.70 8.38 -7.87
CA ALA A 19 9.78 9.00 -8.63
C ALA A 19 9.48 10.46 -8.96
N LEU A 20 10.51 11.31 -9.01
CA LEU A 20 10.37 12.75 -9.30
C LEU A 20 9.65 13.03 -10.62
N GLU A 21 9.87 12.19 -11.62
CA GLU A 21 9.26 12.26 -12.95
C GLU A 21 7.89 11.55 -13.01
N GLY A 22 7.45 10.95 -11.91
CA GLY A 22 6.18 10.25 -11.79
C GLY A 22 4.99 11.19 -11.95
N LYS A 23 4.00 10.78 -12.73
CA LYS A 23 2.85 11.63 -13.09
C LYS A 23 2.00 12.05 -11.88
N ALA A 24 1.96 11.23 -10.85
CA ALA A 24 1.21 11.49 -9.62
C ALA A 24 2.11 11.95 -8.44
N TYR A 25 3.45 11.91 -8.60
CA TYR A 25 4.39 12.35 -7.57
C TYR A 25 4.10 13.75 -7.03
N PRO A 26 3.81 14.77 -7.87
CA PRO A 26 3.54 16.13 -7.38
C PRO A 26 2.38 16.19 -6.37
N LEU A 27 1.43 15.27 -6.45
CA LEU A 27 0.29 15.20 -5.53
C LEU A 27 0.69 14.75 -4.11
N LEU A 28 1.75 13.93 -4.01
CA LEU A 28 2.15 13.28 -2.75
C LEU A 28 3.42 13.88 -2.16
N LYS A 29 4.16 14.69 -2.92
CA LYS A 29 5.49 15.18 -2.61
C LYS A 29 5.63 15.65 -1.15
N THR A 30 4.74 16.52 -0.70
CA THR A 30 4.80 17.10 0.66
C THR A 30 4.83 16.02 1.74
N VAL A 31 3.89 15.07 1.69
CA VAL A 31 3.80 14.03 2.72
C VAL A 31 4.94 13.00 2.58
N LEU A 32 5.34 12.68 1.34
CA LEU A 32 6.48 11.79 1.07
C LEU A 32 7.77 12.31 1.69
N GLU A 33 8.04 13.62 1.53
CA GLU A 33 9.28 14.26 1.99
C GLU A 33 9.23 14.52 3.50
N GLU A 34 8.16 15.14 4.03
CA GLU A 34 8.04 15.47 5.45
C GLU A 34 8.09 14.23 6.35
N ASN A 35 7.50 13.13 5.94
CA ASN A 35 7.47 11.89 6.70
C ASN A 35 8.60 10.91 6.34
N ASN A 36 9.53 11.26 5.44
CA ASN A 36 10.59 10.37 4.95
C ASN A 36 10.09 8.98 4.50
N VAL A 37 8.95 8.96 3.82
CA VAL A 37 8.16 7.75 3.58
C VAL A 37 8.95 6.65 2.87
N VAL A 38 9.72 6.98 1.82
CA VAL A 38 10.51 6.00 1.04
C VAL A 38 11.58 5.34 1.93
N SER A 39 12.27 6.12 2.77
CA SER A 39 13.26 5.59 3.71
C SER A 39 12.61 4.63 4.73
N ASN A 40 11.46 5.01 5.27
CA ASN A 40 10.71 4.21 6.25
C ASN A 40 10.14 2.93 5.62
N LEU A 41 9.65 3.00 4.37
CA LEU A 41 9.22 1.83 3.59
C LEU A 41 10.36 0.82 3.42
N ASN A 42 11.55 1.30 3.01
CA ASN A 42 12.70 0.43 2.84
C ASN A 42 13.20 -0.18 4.16
N ALA A 43 13.16 0.58 5.26
CA ALA A 43 13.46 0.04 6.59
C ALA A 43 12.43 -1.05 6.99
N LEU A 44 11.14 -0.81 6.74
CA LEU A 44 10.07 -1.76 6.99
C LEU A 44 10.23 -3.04 6.15
N ILE A 45 10.54 -2.91 4.85
CA ILE A 45 10.76 -4.03 3.93
C ILE A 45 11.94 -4.90 4.40
N ARG A 46 13.09 -4.29 4.71
CA ARG A 46 14.28 -5.01 5.20
C ARG A 46 13.98 -5.77 6.49
N GLY A 47 13.40 -5.10 7.47
CA GLY A 47 13.08 -5.74 8.74
C GLY A 47 12.03 -6.86 8.60
N ALA A 48 11.02 -6.69 7.74
CA ALA A 48 10.06 -7.75 7.44
C ALA A 48 10.74 -8.98 6.80
N ARG A 49 11.71 -8.73 5.90
CA ARG A 49 12.50 -9.80 5.25
C ARG A 49 13.37 -10.54 6.25
N GLU A 50 14.03 -9.83 7.16
CA GLU A 50 14.82 -10.42 8.26
C GLU A 50 13.96 -11.31 9.19
N LEU A 51 12.71 -10.94 9.41
CA LEU A 51 11.74 -11.73 10.16
C LEU A 51 11.13 -12.90 9.36
N GLY A 52 11.50 -13.09 8.09
CA GLY A 52 10.93 -14.11 7.22
C GLY A 52 9.45 -13.88 6.88
N MET A 53 8.95 -12.66 7.02
CA MET A 53 7.57 -12.33 6.67
C MET A 53 7.38 -12.33 5.15
N PRO A 54 6.28 -12.89 4.62
CA PRO A 54 5.90 -12.67 3.24
C PRO A 54 5.72 -11.18 2.95
N ILE A 55 6.35 -10.71 1.86
CA ILE A 55 6.21 -9.34 1.35
C ILE A 55 5.37 -9.43 0.08
N ILE A 56 4.29 -8.64 0.05
CA ILE A 56 3.27 -8.67 -1.00
C ILE A 56 3.10 -7.25 -1.53
N HIS A 57 3.36 -7.04 -2.81
CA HIS A 57 3.10 -5.78 -3.50
C HIS A 57 1.75 -5.84 -4.21
N THR A 58 0.99 -4.76 -4.12
CA THR A 58 -0.31 -4.60 -4.78
C THR A 58 -0.33 -3.34 -5.65
N PRO A 59 0.42 -3.34 -6.79
CA PRO A 59 0.43 -2.20 -7.70
C PRO A 59 -0.97 -2.01 -8.32
N ILE A 60 -1.31 -0.76 -8.63
CA ILE A 60 -2.49 -0.43 -9.42
C ILE A 60 -2.09 -0.26 -10.88
N GLU A 61 -2.88 -0.81 -11.81
CA GLU A 61 -2.57 -0.69 -13.23
C GLU A 61 -3.83 -0.71 -14.09
N PHE A 62 -3.75 0.00 -15.20
CA PHE A 62 -4.85 0.13 -16.15
C PHE A 62 -4.39 -0.16 -17.57
N SER A 63 -5.33 -0.56 -18.43
CA SER A 63 -5.10 -0.60 -19.88
C SER A 63 -4.77 0.78 -20.41
N GLU A 64 -4.20 0.86 -21.60
CA GLU A 64 -3.86 2.12 -22.26
C GLU A 64 -5.07 3.07 -22.41
N ASP A 65 -6.25 2.52 -22.64
CA ASP A 65 -7.51 3.27 -22.80
C ASP A 65 -8.31 3.41 -21.50
N TYR A 66 -7.80 2.90 -20.37
CA TYR A 66 -8.47 2.93 -19.06
C TYR A 66 -9.89 2.32 -19.07
N ARG A 67 -10.12 1.27 -19.86
CA ARG A 67 -11.42 0.60 -19.98
C ARG A 67 -11.95 0.05 -18.66
N GLU A 68 -11.09 -0.24 -17.70
CA GLU A 68 -11.44 -0.72 -16.35
C GLU A 68 -12.21 0.32 -15.53
N MET A 69 -12.08 1.61 -15.87
CA MET A 69 -12.74 2.72 -15.16
C MET A 69 -14.15 3.04 -15.67
N GLY A 70 -14.59 2.39 -16.76
CA GLY A 70 -15.83 2.72 -17.45
C GLY A 70 -15.75 4.01 -18.29
N ALA A 71 -16.89 4.40 -18.86
CA ALA A 71 -16.94 5.50 -19.84
C ALA A 71 -16.75 6.89 -19.21
N ASP A 72 -17.30 7.11 -18.02
CA ASP A 72 -17.25 8.41 -17.31
C ASP A 72 -16.76 8.23 -15.85
N PRO A 73 -15.46 8.06 -15.64
CA PRO A 73 -14.90 7.93 -14.30
C PRO A 73 -14.99 9.25 -13.54
N TYR A 74 -15.17 9.15 -12.22
CA TYR A 74 -15.20 10.29 -11.30
C TYR A 74 -14.22 10.11 -10.14
N GLY A 75 -14.07 11.14 -9.29
CA GLY A 75 -13.19 11.11 -8.13
C GLY A 75 -11.73 10.82 -8.52
N ILE A 76 -11.06 10.01 -7.72
CA ILE A 76 -9.63 9.71 -7.90
C ILE A 76 -9.33 9.00 -9.23
N LEU A 77 -10.22 8.15 -9.71
CA LEU A 77 -10.02 7.46 -10.99
C LEU A 77 -10.02 8.43 -12.18
N LYS A 78 -10.86 9.48 -12.13
CA LYS A 78 -10.83 10.55 -13.13
C LYS A 78 -9.48 11.29 -13.11
N ILE A 79 -8.94 11.56 -11.93
CA ILE A 79 -7.62 12.21 -11.78
C ILE A 79 -6.53 11.31 -12.40
N VAL A 80 -6.50 10.02 -12.06
CA VAL A 80 -5.57 9.05 -12.62
C VAL A 80 -5.62 9.01 -14.15
N LYS A 81 -6.82 8.92 -14.72
CA LYS A 81 -7.03 8.95 -16.18
C LYS A 81 -6.56 10.25 -16.82
N THR A 82 -6.85 11.39 -16.19
CA THR A 82 -6.42 12.71 -16.68
C THR A 82 -4.90 12.85 -16.69
N LEU A 83 -4.21 12.30 -15.69
CA LEU A 83 -2.75 12.27 -15.62
C LEU A 83 -2.14 11.25 -16.60
N GLY A 84 -2.91 10.32 -17.12
CA GLY A 84 -2.41 9.20 -17.91
C GLY A 84 -1.50 8.28 -17.09
N ALA A 85 -1.73 8.18 -15.77
CA ALA A 85 -0.86 7.44 -14.84
C ALA A 85 -1.20 5.94 -14.79
N PHE A 86 -0.23 5.12 -14.36
CA PHE A 86 -0.36 3.68 -14.09
C PHE A 86 -0.80 2.83 -15.27
N GLN A 87 -0.51 3.25 -16.50
CA GLN A 87 -0.78 2.44 -17.69
C GLN A 87 0.14 1.22 -17.71
N ARG A 88 -0.46 0.04 -17.88
CA ARG A 88 0.25 -1.25 -17.92
C ARG A 88 1.37 -1.23 -18.96
N GLY A 89 2.54 -1.74 -18.56
CA GLY A 89 3.71 -1.80 -19.42
C GLY A 89 4.51 -0.50 -19.51
N THR A 90 4.05 0.60 -18.92
CA THR A 90 4.82 1.85 -18.85
C THR A 90 5.77 1.84 -17.64
N TRP A 91 6.80 2.67 -17.70
CA TRP A 91 7.72 2.88 -16.58
C TRP A 91 6.99 3.37 -15.32
N GLY A 92 6.00 4.25 -15.47
CA GLY A 92 5.22 4.79 -14.35
C GLY A 92 4.47 3.73 -13.54
N ALA A 93 4.03 2.66 -14.20
CA ALA A 93 3.32 1.54 -13.57
C ALA A 93 4.26 0.53 -12.88
N GLN A 94 5.57 0.58 -13.12
CA GLN A 94 6.53 -0.32 -12.48
C GLN A 94 6.77 0.08 -11.02
N ILE A 95 7.11 -0.89 -10.16
CA ILE A 95 7.58 -0.61 -8.81
C ILE A 95 8.81 0.28 -8.90
N ALA A 96 8.85 1.33 -8.11
CA ALA A 96 9.92 2.33 -8.16
C ALA A 96 11.29 1.72 -7.80
N ASP A 97 12.32 2.15 -8.53
CA ASP A 97 13.71 1.69 -8.31
C ASP A 97 14.24 2.08 -6.93
N SER A 98 13.64 3.09 -6.30
CA SER A 98 13.93 3.52 -4.92
C SER A 98 13.45 2.56 -3.85
N ILE A 99 12.65 1.54 -4.20
CA ILE A 99 12.09 0.54 -3.28
C ILE A 99 12.94 -0.74 -3.29
N ASP A 100 13.29 -1.21 -2.11
CA ASP A 100 14.08 -2.42 -1.86
C ASP A 100 13.25 -3.71 -2.16
N ARG A 101 12.82 -3.84 -3.42
CA ARG A 101 12.09 -4.99 -3.92
C ARG A 101 13.03 -6.15 -4.22
N HIS A 102 12.58 -7.36 -3.90
CA HIS A 102 13.29 -8.60 -4.24
C HIS A 102 12.46 -9.48 -5.19
N PRO A 103 13.08 -10.27 -6.10
CA PRO A 103 12.34 -11.17 -7.01
C PRO A 103 11.44 -12.20 -6.33
N SER A 104 11.70 -12.53 -5.07
CA SER A 104 10.85 -13.44 -4.27
C SER A 104 9.61 -12.78 -3.68
N ASP A 105 9.51 -11.45 -3.73
CA ASP A 105 8.34 -10.75 -3.24
C ASP A 105 7.12 -11.08 -4.12
N ILE A 106 5.97 -11.22 -3.49
CA ILE A 106 4.75 -11.63 -4.17
C ILE A 106 4.12 -10.41 -4.84
N MET A 107 3.74 -10.54 -6.11
CA MET A 107 3.02 -9.51 -6.86
C MET A 107 1.54 -9.90 -6.96
N ILE A 108 0.66 -9.01 -6.57
CA ILE A 108 -0.79 -9.11 -6.81
C ILE A 108 -1.11 -8.27 -8.03
N GLU A 109 -1.35 -8.94 -9.13
CA GLU A 109 -1.66 -8.34 -10.42
C GLU A 109 -3.15 -7.98 -10.57
N ASN A 110 -3.46 -7.17 -11.59
CA ASN A 110 -4.82 -6.80 -12.02
C ASN A 110 -5.62 -5.98 -11.01
N LYS A 111 -4.97 -5.28 -10.08
CA LYS A 111 -5.64 -4.31 -9.24
C LYS A 111 -5.91 -3.03 -10.07
N SER A 112 -7.19 -2.70 -10.26
CA SER A 112 -7.64 -1.48 -10.97
C SER A 112 -8.59 -0.62 -10.13
N GLY A 113 -8.77 -0.96 -8.87
CA GLY A 113 -9.56 -0.22 -7.89
C GLY A 113 -8.73 0.21 -6.68
N ILE A 114 -9.34 0.95 -5.75
CA ILE A 114 -8.66 1.43 -4.53
C ILE A 114 -8.49 0.34 -3.47
N ASP A 115 -9.37 -0.65 -3.42
CA ASP A 115 -9.28 -1.79 -2.51
C ASP A 115 -8.44 -2.92 -3.13
N ALA A 116 -7.40 -3.36 -2.43
CA ALA A 116 -6.53 -4.43 -2.91
C ALA A 116 -7.18 -5.83 -2.86
N PHE A 117 -8.28 -6.01 -2.16
CA PHE A 117 -9.03 -7.27 -2.18
C PHE A 117 -10.01 -7.35 -3.36
N CYS A 118 -10.51 -6.20 -3.81
CA CYS A 118 -11.54 -6.14 -4.83
C CYS A 118 -11.01 -6.59 -6.20
N GLY A 119 -11.53 -7.69 -6.73
CA GLY A 119 -11.17 -8.21 -8.05
C GLY A 119 -9.75 -8.80 -8.16
N THR A 120 -9.06 -9.02 -7.04
CA THR A 120 -7.69 -9.56 -7.00
C THR A 120 -7.61 -10.91 -6.30
N ARG A 121 -6.42 -11.52 -6.33
CA ARG A 121 -6.13 -12.76 -5.61
C ARG A 121 -5.55 -12.55 -4.20
N LEU A 122 -5.56 -11.30 -3.66
CA LEU A 122 -4.92 -11.02 -2.38
C LEU A 122 -5.44 -11.91 -1.25
N ASP A 123 -6.77 -12.01 -1.07
CA ASP A 123 -7.37 -12.85 -0.03
C ASP A 123 -6.98 -14.33 -0.18
N GLN A 124 -7.00 -14.85 -1.41
CA GLN A 124 -6.60 -16.21 -1.70
C GLN A 124 -5.14 -16.48 -1.31
N VAL A 125 -4.23 -15.57 -1.66
CA VAL A 125 -2.79 -15.68 -1.33
C VAL A 125 -2.57 -15.64 0.19
N LEU A 126 -3.22 -14.72 0.88
CA LEU A 126 -3.12 -14.60 2.34
C LEU A 126 -3.64 -15.86 3.04
N ARG A 127 -4.82 -16.36 2.65
CA ARG A 127 -5.42 -17.60 3.22
C ARG A 127 -4.56 -18.83 2.94
N ALA A 128 -4.07 -19.00 1.72
CA ALA A 128 -3.20 -20.12 1.36
C ALA A 128 -1.91 -20.18 2.19
N LYS A 129 -1.42 -19.03 2.65
CA LYS A 129 -0.25 -18.92 3.52
C LYS A 129 -0.60 -18.99 5.02
N GLY A 130 -1.87 -19.11 5.37
CA GLY A 130 -2.34 -19.09 6.75
C GLY A 130 -2.11 -17.75 7.45
N ILE A 131 -2.07 -16.64 6.71
CA ILE A 131 -1.89 -15.29 7.25
C ILE A 131 -3.15 -14.88 8.00
N THR A 132 -2.99 -14.38 9.22
CA THR A 132 -4.06 -13.86 10.07
C THR A 132 -3.86 -12.40 10.44
N THR A 133 -2.65 -11.87 10.23
CA THR A 133 -2.30 -10.48 10.50
C THR A 133 -1.73 -9.84 9.24
N ILE A 134 -2.20 -8.65 8.90
CA ILE A 134 -1.73 -7.86 7.77
C ILE A 134 -1.06 -6.60 8.31
N VAL A 135 0.16 -6.31 7.83
CA VAL A 135 0.86 -5.05 8.06
C VAL A 135 0.73 -4.23 6.78
N LEU A 136 0.02 -3.09 6.82
CA LEU A 136 -0.26 -2.25 5.66
C LEU A 136 0.67 -1.04 5.63
N ALA A 137 1.27 -0.76 4.45
CA ALA A 137 2.04 0.43 4.15
C ALA A 137 1.93 0.80 2.67
N GLY A 138 2.30 2.02 2.29
CA GLY A 138 2.29 2.50 0.89
C GLY A 138 1.30 3.63 0.63
N GLN A 139 0.72 3.69 -0.58
CA GLN A 139 -0.06 4.82 -1.09
C GLN A 139 -1.51 4.39 -1.40
N LEU A 140 -2.50 5.24 -1.33
CA LEU A 140 -2.63 6.54 -0.65
C LEU A 140 -3.26 6.31 0.73
N THR A 141 -2.79 7.04 1.75
CA THR A 141 -3.21 6.88 3.15
C THR A 141 -4.74 6.81 3.33
N HIS A 142 -5.46 7.83 2.86
CA HIS A 142 -6.92 7.98 3.05
C HIS A 142 -7.76 7.32 1.94
N LEU A 143 -7.14 6.67 0.98
CA LEU A 143 -7.81 6.01 -0.15
C LEU A 143 -7.50 4.51 -0.17
N CYS A 144 -6.46 4.10 -0.90
CA CYS A 144 -6.21 2.68 -1.14
C CYS A 144 -5.83 1.93 0.14
N ILE A 145 -5.02 2.54 1.03
CA ILE A 145 -4.68 1.95 2.33
C ILE A 145 -5.95 1.80 3.17
N GLU A 146 -6.72 2.87 3.34
CA GLU A 146 -7.90 2.84 4.21
C GLU A 146 -9.01 1.94 3.63
N SER A 147 -9.22 1.93 2.31
CA SER A 147 -10.18 1.04 1.67
C SER A 147 -9.81 -0.43 1.88
N THR A 148 -8.54 -0.79 1.65
CA THR A 148 -8.04 -2.15 1.89
C THR A 148 -8.08 -2.54 3.36
N MET A 149 -7.79 -1.60 4.25
CA MET A 149 -7.86 -1.78 5.71
C MET A 149 -9.27 -2.19 6.16
N ARG A 150 -10.31 -1.48 5.68
CA ARG A 150 -11.71 -1.78 6.00
C ARG A 150 -12.11 -3.15 5.51
N SER A 151 -11.76 -3.49 4.27
CA SER A 151 -12.01 -4.83 3.72
C SER A 151 -11.27 -5.92 4.49
N ALA A 152 -10.02 -5.68 4.91
CA ALA A 152 -9.26 -6.61 5.74
C ALA A 152 -9.93 -6.83 7.10
N TYR A 153 -10.38 -5.75 7.74
CA TYR A 153 -11.10 -5.79 9.02
C TYR A 153 -12.37 -6.64 8.91
N ASP A 154 -13.23 -6.38 7.90
CA ASP A 154 -14.47 -7.13 7.66
C ASP A 154 -14.21 -8.61 7.32
N LYS A 155 -13.07 -8.93 6.70
CA LYS A 155 -12.63 -10.30 6.42
C LYS A 155 -12.04 -11.03 7.63
N GLY A 156 -11.93 -10.36 8.78
CA GLY A 156 -11.44 -10.92 10.02
C GLY A 156 -9.90 -10.97 10.15
N TYR A 157 -9.16 -10.21 9.35
CA TYR A 157 -7.73 -10.04 9.55
C TYR A 157 -7.46 -9.08 10.71
N ARG A 158 -6.43 -9.36 11.51
CA ARG A 158 -5.83 -8.35 12.36
C ARG A 158 -5.02 -7.40 11.48
N VAL A 159 -5.25 -6.11 11.59
CA VAL A 159 -4.58 -5.10 10.74
C VAL A 159 -3.68 -4.21 11.59
N LEU A 160 -2.39 -4.14 11.22
CA LEU A 160 -1.47 -3.11 11.68
C LEU A 160 -1.24 -2.15 10.50
N SER A 161 -1.39 -0.85 10.74
CA SER A 161 -1.18 0.18 9.72
C SER A 161 0.05 1.01 10.08
N VAL A 162 1.02 1.09 9.15
CA VAL A 162 2.31 1.75 9.43
C VAL A 162 2.22 3.21 9.07
N THR A 163 2.07 4.06 10.10
CA THR A 163 1.73 5.48 9.94
C THR A 163 2.81 6.28 9.23
N ASP A 164 4.07 6.01 9.50
CA ASP A 164 5.22 6.72 8.94
C ASP A 164 5.77 6.12 7.63
N ALA A 165 5.08 5.10 7.09
CA ALA A 165 5.41 4.46 5.82
C ALA A 165 4.25 4.58 4.80
N THR A 166 3.54 5.71 4.81
CA THR A 166 2.42 6.01 3.93
C THR A 166 2.39 7.49 3.58
N ALA A 167 1.88 7.82 2.38
CA ALA A 167 1.67 9.20 1.95
C ALA A 167 0.32 9.38 1.27
N THR A 168 -0.10 10.64 1.19
CA THR A 168 -1.33 11.06 0.53
C THR A 168 -1.22 12.51 0.03
N ILE A 169 -2.30 13.06 -0.52
CA ILE A 169 -2.32 14.35 -1.23
C ILE A 169 -1.94 15.54 -0.34
N GLY A 170 -2.22 15.47 0.97
CA GLY A 170 -1.90 16.56 1.89
C GLY A 170 -1.83 16.11 3.34
N MET A 171 -1.16 16.93 4.17
CA MET A 171 -0.97 16.64 5.59
C MET A 171 -2.27 16.63 6.39
N GLU A 172 -3.29 17.37 5.97
CA GLU A 172 -4.60 17.35 6.62
C GLU A 172 -5.27 15.98 6.43
N GLN A 173 -5.36 15.49 5.19
CA GLN A 173 -5.93 14.17 4.89
C GLN A 173 -5.12 13.05 5.55
N TYR A 174 -3.79 13.20 5.59
CA TYR A 174 -2.92 12.26 6.30
C TYR A 174 -3.28 12.18 7.78
N ARG A 175 -3.33 13.32 8.49
CA ARG A 175 -3.64 13.36 9.92
C ARG A 175 -5.04 12.84 10.22
N MET A 176 -6.04 13.26 9.45
CA MET A 176 -7.42 12.76 9.62
C MET A 176 -7.48 11.23 9.53
N SER A 177 -6.77 10.64 8.58
CA SER A 177 -6.73 9.18 8.45
C SER A 177 -6.02 8.53 9.64
N VAL A 178 -4.78 8.89 9.92
CA VAL A 178 -3.95 8.16 10.89
C VAL A 178 -4.39 8.38 12.33
N GLU A 179 -4.92 9.55 12.66
CA GLU A 179 -5.31 9.93 14.03
C GLU A 179 -6.77 9.56 14.36
N HIS A 180 -7.67 9.62 13.38
CA HIS A 180 -9.10 9.45 13.62
C HIS A 180 -9.72 8.23 12.97
N ASN A 181 -9.41 7.94 11.69
CA ASN A 181 -10.04 6.84 10.99
C ASN A 181 -9.37 5.49 11.28
N TRP A 182 -8.06 5.42 11.14
CA TRP A 182 -7.32 4.16 11.25
C TRP A 182 -7.49 3.42 12.58
N PRO A 183 -7.54 4.10 13.75
CA PRO A 183 -7.78 3.42 15.02
C PRO A 183 -9.11 2.66 15.10
N MET A 184 -10.07 2.96 14.20
CA MET A 184 -11.37 2.28 14.16
C MET A 184 -11.28 0.89 13.49
N PHE A 185 -10.27 0.64 12.64
CA PHE A 185 -10.17 -0.56 11.80
C PHE A 185 -8.81 -1.25 11.87
N SER A 186 -7.84 -0.66 12.55
CA SER A 186 -6.49 -1.18 12.65
C SER A 186 -5.81 -0.81 13.96
N LEU A 187 -4.57 -1.25 14.12
CA LEU A 187 -3.64 -0.83 15.16
C LEU A 187 -2.56 0.03 14.50
N PRO A 188 -2.67 1.37 14.53
CA PRO A 188 -1.66 2.25 13.97
C PRO A 188 -0.34 2.14 14.74
N VAL A 189 0.75 1.98 14.01
CA VAL A 189 2.11 1.87 14.57
C VAL A 189 3.11 2.60 13.66
N THR A 190 4.24 3.07 14.20
CA THR A 190 5.38 3.44 13.37
C THR A 190 6.18 2.20 12.96
N HIS A 191 6.98 2.27 11.89
CA HIS A 191 7.85 1.15 11.50
C HIS A 191 8.77 0.72 12.64
N LYS A 192 9.31 1.64 13.44
CA LYS A 192 10.16 1.34 14.61
C LYS A 192 9.38 0.64 15.72
N ALA A 193 8.18 1.11 16.02
CA ALA A 193 7.33 0.50 17.05
C ALA A 193 6.88 -0.91 16.65
N PHE A 194 6.63 -1.15 15.36
CA PHE A 194 6.33 -2.48 14.84
C PHE A 194 7.44 -3.49 15.15
N PHE A 195 8.71 -3.16 14.85
CA PHE A 195 9.84 -4.05 15.14
C PHE A 195 10.13 -4.17 16.63
N GLY A 196 9.95 -3.10 17.41
CA GLY A 196 10.09 -3.14 18.87
C GLY A 196 9.09 -4.08 19.55
N GLN A 197 7.90 -4.28 18.97
CA GLN A 197 6.93 -5.26 19.44
C GLN A 197 7.26 -6.68 18.98
N ALA A 198 7.72 -6.85 17.74
CA ALA A 198 8.12 -8.16 17.20
C ALA A 198 9.32 -8.78 17.93
N ALA A 199 10.21 -7.96 18.48
CA ALA A 199 11.37 -8.42 19.25
C ALA A 199 11.02 -8.90 20.69
N ARG A 200 9.80 -8.66 21.17
CA ARG A 200 9.36 -8.99 22.54
C ARG A 200 8.40 -10.18 22.62
N GLY A 201 8.00 -10.76 21.49
CA GLY A 201 7.08 -11.89 21.40
C GLY A 201 7.70 -13.11 20.77
#